data_4e117a0e2804d80464ec5dc1326afed5
#
_entry.id   4e117a0e2804d80464ec5dc1326afed5
#
_cell.length_a   1.000
_cell.length_b   1.000
_cell.length_c   1.000
_cell.angle_alpha   90.00
_cell.angle_beta   90.00
_cell.angle_gamma   90.00
#
_symmetry.space_group_name_H-M   'P 1'
#
loop_
_entity.id
_entity.type
_entity.pdbx_description
1 polymer ?
#
loop_
_entity_poly.entity_id
_entity_poly.type
_entity_poly.pdbx_seq_one_letter_code
_entity_poly.pdbx_strand_id
1 'polypeptide(L)'
;PTQDGSGTEGGETPAQPQAEPVETAPTSIKVTYTIAKDTPVYAVITKDGTSEDQMFSGGEEDTVELAEGDVWTFAAWASDGVTIKVDGEAVKFDGSDPATGMPMATVDFDAYLEKWYEDHPDAKKKGSADADEGSADADAADKAAEDGAKTGDGTSAA
;
A
#
# COMPACT_ATOMS: atom_id res chain seq x y z
N PRO A 1 -29.57 -16.82 70.08
CA PRO A 1 -29.09 -15.56 69.68
C PRO A 1 -28.42 -15.57 68.35
N THR A 2 -28.97 -14.91 67.44
CA THR A 2 -28.46 -13.87 66.71
C THR A 2 -27.43 -14.06 65.77
N GLN A 3 -27.63 -13.67 64.60
CA GLN A 3 -26.84 -12.98 63.84
C GLN A 3 -27.16 -13.00 62.55
N ASP A 4 -27.51 -12.16 61.94
CA ASP A 4 -26.96 -11.07 61.29
C ASP A 4 -26.33 -11.36 60.00
N GLY A 5 -27.07 -11.21 59.01
CA GLY A 5 -26.63 -11.34 57.69
C GLY A 5 -26.45 -9.99 57.07
N SER A 6 -25.26 -9.62 56.90
CA SER A 6 -24.93 -8.42 56.17
C SER A 6 -24.89 -8.73 54.69
N GLY A 7 -25.83 -8.24 54.00
CA GLY A 7 -25.79 -8.27 52.56
C GLY A 7 -24.83 -7.21 52.06
N THR A 8 -23.87 -7.65 51.31
CA THR A 8 -23.03 -6.75 50.59
C THR A 8 -23.60 -6.65 49.19
N GLU A 9 -24.21 -5.56 48.92
CA GLU A 9 -24.59 -5.24 47.60
C GLU A 9 -23.35 -4.89 46.84
N GLY A 10 -22.93 -5.79 46.02
CA GLY A 10 -21.93 -5.48 45.04
C GLY A 10 -22.54 -4.61 43.95
N GLY A 11 -22.18 -3.36 43.98
CA GLY A 11 -22.60 -2.49 42.93
C GLY A 11 -21.95 -2.92 41.61
N GLU A 12 -22.77 -3.41 40.72
CA GLU A 12 -22.35 -3.62 39.40
C GLU A 12 -22.19 -2.26 38.77
N THR A 13 -20.96 -1.89 38.58
CA THR A 13 -20.64 -0.76 37.79
C THR A 13 -20.98 -1.14 36.34
N PRO A 14 -21.87 -0.44 35.67
CA PRO A 14 -22.14 -0.75 34.27
C PRO A 14 -20.85 -0.59 33.51
N ALA A 15 -20.47 -1.64 32.83
CA ALA A 15 -19.33 -1.60 31.97
C ALA A 15 -19.57 -0.51 30.92
N GLN A 16 -18.74 0.46 30.90
CA GLN A 16 -18.76 1.44 29.82
C GLN A 16 -18.55 0.70 28.51
N PRO A 17 -19.32 1.05 27.50
CA PRO A 17 -19.06 0.48 26.19
C PRO A 17 -17.64 0.87 25.81
N GLN A 18 -16.80 -0.11 25.77
CA GLN A 18 -15.46 0.05 25.29
C GLN A 18 -15.60 0.34 23.81
N ALA A 19 -15.16 1.51 23.41
CA ALA A 19 -15.10 1.83 22.01
C ALA A 19 -14.19 0.78 21.35
N GLU A 20 -14.71 0.12 20.33
CA GLU A 20 -13.92 -0.82 19.57
C GLU A 20 -12.68 -0.10 19.05
N PRO A 21 -11.52 -0.72 19.13
CA PRO A 21 -10.32 -0.10 18.63
C PRO A 21 -10.51 0.17 17.13
N VAL A 22 -10.36 1.42 16.77
CA VAL A 22 -10.42 1.81 15.38
C VAL A 22 -9.17 1.22 14.74
N GLU A 23 -9.35 0.29 13.83
CA GLU A 23 -8.23 -0.30 13.13
C GLU A 23 -7.50 0.78 12.35
N THR A 24 -6.20 0.83 12.56
CA THR A 24 -5.35 1.80 11.90
C THR A 24 -4.84 1.18 10.59
N ALA A 25 -4.87 1.95 9.53
CA ALA A 25 -4.37 1.49 8.25
C ALA A 25 -2.91 1.04 8.36
N PRO A 26 -2.53 -0.04 7.69
CA PRO A 26 -1.16 -0.50 7.70
C PRO A 26 -0.24 0.51 7.01
N THR A 27 0.95 0.67 7.57
CA THR A 27 1.99 1.53 6.98
C THR A 27 2.97 0.72 6.15
N SER A 28 2.95 -0.59 6.28
CA SER A 28 3.69 -1.53 5.45
C SER A 28 2.97 -2.87 5.40
N ILE A 29 3.27 -3.65 4.39
CA ILE A 29 2.75 -5.02 4.24
C ILE A 29 3.91 -5.96 3.97
N LYS A 30 3.71 -7.22 4.30
CA LYS A 30 4.71 -8.25 4.05
C LYS A 30 4.25 -9.16 2.93
N VAL A 31 5.10 -9.28 1.92
CA VAL A 31 4.90 -10.20 0.81
C VAL A 31 5.83 -11.38 1.04
N THR A 32 5.27 -12.56 1.18
CA THR A 32 6.05 -13.78 1.33
C THR A 32 5.88 -14.63 0.08
N TYR A 33 6.97 -15.08 -0.49
CA TYR A 33 6.92 -16.03 -1.58
C TYR A 33 7.63 -17.33 -1.18
N THR A 34 7.06 -18.43 -1.61
CA THR A 34 7.56 -19.77 -1.30
C THR A 34 7.68 -20.56 -2.59
N ILE A 35 8.83 -21.17 -2.80
CA ILE A 35 9.08 -22.03 -3.95
C ILE A 35 8.86 -23.48 -3.52
N ALA A 36 8.07 -24.21 -4.30
CA ALA A 36 7.78 -25.61 -3.99
C ALA A 36 9.05 -26.46 -3.98
N LYS A 37 9.08 -27.45 -3.11
CA LYS A 37 10.25 -28.32 -3.02
C LYS A 37 10.52 -29.03 -4.33
N ASP A 38 11.78 -29.20 -4.64
CA ASP A 38 12.22 -29.91 -5.84
C ASP A 38 11.69 -29.32 -7.16
N THR A 39 11.37 -28.04 -7.14
CA THR A 39 10.89 -27.33 -8.32
C THR A 39 11.85 -26.20 -8.65
N PRO A 40 12.69 -26.34 -9.66
CA PRO A 40 13.54 -25.23 -10.06
C PRO A 40 12.70 -24.15 -10.74
N VAL A 41 12.87 -22.92 -10.30
CA VAL A 41 12.12 -21.79 -10.82
C VAL A 41 13.10 -20.68 -11.19
N TYR A 42 13.03 -20.25 -12.45
CA TYR A 42 13.69 -19.02 -12.85
C TYR A 42 12.67 -17.89 -12.72
N ALA A 43 13.05 -16.87 -12.00
CA ALA A 43 12.17 -15.72 -11.74
C ALA A 43 12.88 -14.41 -11.97
N VAL A 44 12.11 -13.41 -12.34
CA VAL A 44 12.52 -12.02 -12.37
C VAL A 44 11.71 -11.30 -11.32
N ILE A 45 12.38 -10.76 -10.33
CA ILE A 45 11.76 -10.05 -9.22
C ILE A 45 12.05 -8.57 -9.41
N THR A 46 11.03 -7.75 -9.43
CA THR A 46 11.20 -6.30 -9.59
C THR A 46 10.63 -5.60 -8.37
N LYS A 47 11.39 -4.70 -7.81
CA LYS A 47 10.93 -3.80 -6.77
C LYS A 47 11.26 -2.37 -7.18
N ASP A 48 10.25 -1.52 -7.27
CA ASP A 48 10.40 -0.09 -7.58
C ASP A 48 11.24 0.17 -8.84
N GLY A 49 11.02 -0.65 -9.86
CA GLY A 49 11.70 -0.49 -11.13
C GLY A 49 13.06 -1.15 -11.21
N THR A 50 13.55 -1.73 -10.11
CA THR A 50 14.82 -2.47 -10.11
C THR A 50 14.53 -3.96 -10.22
N SER A 51 15.04 -4.60 -11.25
CA SER A 51 14.81 -6.02 -11.52
C SER A 51 16.04 -6.86 -11.20
N GLU A 52 15.80 -8.00 -10.63
CA GLU A 52 16.84 -9.00 -10.35
C GLU A 52 16.39 -10.37 -10.85
N ASP A 53 17.27 -11.04 -11.54
CA ASP A 53 17.05 -12.39 -12.01
C ASP A 53 17.50 -13.37 -10.94
N GLN A 54 16.71 -14.37 -10.69
CA GLN A 54 17.07 -15.38 -9.69
C GLN A 54 16.65 -16.78 -10.11
N MET A 55 17.54 -17.74 -9.85
CA MET A 55 17.24 -19.15 -10.07
C MET A 55 17.07 -19.81 -8.71
N PHE A 56 15.91 -20.34 -8.47
CA PHE A 56 15.60 -21.08 -7.26
C PHE A 56 15.70 -22.57 -7.53
N SER A 57 16.19 -23.31 -6.55
CA SER A 57 16.30 -24.76 -6.65
C SER A 57 15.06 -25.49 -6.15
N GLY A 58 14.26 -24.82 -5.35
CA GLY A 58 13.06 -25.35 -4.75
C GLY A 58 13.17 -25.47 -3.24
N GLY A 59 12.09 -25.09 -2.57
CA GLY A 59 12.04 -25.11 -1.11
C GLY A 59 12.47 -23.80 -0.45
N GLU A 60 12.79 -22.79 -1.24
CA GLU A 60 13.15 -21.48 -0.68
C GLU A 60 11.91 -20.70 -0.31
N GLU A 61 12.06 -19.86 0.68
CA GLU A 61 11.03 -18.94 1.12
C GLU A 61 11.70 -17.62 1.51
N ASP A 62 11.12 -16.52 1.11
CA ASP A 62 11.61 -15.20 1.48
C ASP A 62 10.45 -14.22 1.67
N THR A 63 10.72 -13.13 2.37
CA THR A 63 9.72 -12.11 2.69
C THR A 63 10.26 -10.73 2.34
N VAL A 64 9.44 -9.97 1.65
CA VAL A 64 9.74 -8.58 1.26
C VAL A 64 8.73 -7.66 1.94
N GLU A 65 9.19 -6.56 2.47
CA GLU A 65 8.31 -5.55 3.05
C GLU A 65 8.09 -4.42 2.06
N LEU A 66 6.84 -4.04 1.87
CA LEU A 66 6.43 -2.93 1.01
C LEU A 66 5.78 -1.84 1.83
N ALA A 67 6.09 -0.60 1.51
CA ALA A 67 5.53 0.58 2.13
C ALA A 67 4.91 1.50 1.06
N GLU A 68 4.47 2.65 1.47
CA GLU A 68 3.84 3.62 0.58
C GLU A 68 4.68 3.90 -0.67
N GLY A 69 4.06 3.75 -1.82
CA GLY A 69 4.70 3.95 -3.12
C GLY A 69 5.45 2.75 -3.67
N ASP A 70 5.59 1.67 -2.89
CA ASP A 70 6.33 0.50 -3.34
C ASP A 70 5.46 -0.40 -4.23
N VAL A 71 6.05 -0.85 -5.34
CA VAL A 71 5.45 -1.84 -6.23
C VAL A 71 6.43 -3.00 -6.37
N TRP A 72 5.93 -4.21 -6.19
CA TRP A 72 6.72 -5.42 -6.29
C TRP A 72 6.06 -6.38 -7.27
N THR A 73 6.88 -6.98 -8.14
CA THR A 73 6.41 -7.98 -9.09
C THR A 73 7.29 -9.21 -9.04
N PHE A 74 6.70 -10.35 -9.28
CA PHE A 74 7.38 -11.63 -9.38
C PHE A 74 6.90 -12.31 -10.66
N ALA A 75 7.81 -12.47 -11.62
CA ALA A 75 7.52 -13.12 -12.88
C ALA A 75 8.28 -14.44 -12.97
N ALA A 76 7.60 -15.50 -13.34
CA ALA A 76 8.23 -16.81 -13.43
C ALA A 76 7.52 -17.72 -14.44
N TRP A 77 8.30 -18.51 -15.20
CA TRP A 77 7.71 -19.48 -16.12
C TRP A 77 7.00 -20.61 -15.37
N ALA A 78 7.58 -21.07 -14.28
CA ALA A 78 7.01 -22.13 -13.47
C ALA A 78 6.18 -21.56 -12.31
N SER A 79 5.23 -20.71 -12.64
CA SER A 79 4.41 -20.06 -11.63
C SER A 79 3.61 -21.02 -10.76
N ASP A 80 3.30 -22.19 -11.26
CA ASP A 80 2.59 -23.24 -10.47
C ASP A 80 3.40 -23.72 -9.26
N GLY A 81 4.73 -23.56 -9.33
CA GLY A 81 5.61 -23.92 -8.23
C GLY A 81 5.86 -22.78 -7.25
N VAL A 82 5.18 -21.65 -7.43
CA VAL A 82 5.40 -20.46 -6.60
C VAL A 82 4.10 -20.08 -5.89
N THR A 83 4.18 -19.87 -4.59
CA THR A 83 3.06 -19.36 -3.81
C THR A 83 3.45 -17.98 -3.27
N ILE A 84 2.64 -16.98 -3.55
CA ILE A 84 2.85 -15.63 -3.06
C ILE A 84 1.70 -15.27 -2.12
N LYS A 85 2.02 -14.68 -0.99
CA LYS A 85 1.03 -14.24 -0.01
C LYS A 85 1.34 -12.83 0.47
N VAL A 86 0.30 -12.04 0.64
CA VAL A 86 0.38 -10.73 1.27
C VAL A 86 -0.41 -10.82 2.57
N ASP A 87 0.27 -10.65 3.69
CA ASP A 87 -0.34 -10.78 5.02
C ASP A 87 -1.19 -12.05 5.17
N GLY A 88 -0.76 -13.14 4.52
CA GLY A 88 -1.43 -14.43 4.58
C GLY A 88 -2.43 -14.70 3.47
N GLU A 89 -2.80 -13.70 2.67
CA GLU A 89 -3.71 -13.90 1.54
C GLU A 89 -2.94 -14.21 0.27
N ALA A 90 -3.39 -15.20 -0.47
CA ALA A 90 -2.73 -15.63 -1.69
C ALA A 90 -2.91 -14.62 -2.82
N VAL A 91 -1.82 -14.31 -3.51
CA VAL A 91 -1.80 -13.46 -4.69
C VAL A 91 -1.66 -14.34 -5.93
N LYS A 92 -2.43 -14.04 -6.94
CA LYS A 92 -2.44 -14.82 -8.19
C LYS A 92 -1.51 -14.23 -9.23
N PHE A 93 -1.02 -15.12 -10.09
CA PHE A 93 -0.29 -14.71 -11.28
C PHE A 93 -1.31 -14.40 -12.37
N ASP A 94 -1.87 -13.22 -12.33
CA ASP A 94 -2.91 -12.78 -13.26
C ASP A 94 -2.40 -11.82 -14.33
N GLY A 95 -1.14 -11.45 -14.27
CA GLY A 95 -0.48 -10.59 -15.23
C GLY A 95 0.57 -11.33 -16.04
N SER A 96 1.26 -10.59 -16.87
CA SER A 96 2.35 -11.06 -17.71
C SER A 96 3.42 -10.02 -17.73
N ASP A 97 4.64 -10.44 -17.62
CA ASP A 97 5.78 -9.53 -17.75
C ASP A 97 5.88 -9.05 -19.21
N PRO A 98 5.83 -7.76 -19.47
CA PRO A 98 5.83 -7.24 -20.84
C PRO A 98 7.12 -7.52 -21.59
N ALA A 99 8.22 -7.73 -20.91
CA ALA A 99 9.50 -7.98 -21.55
C ALA A 99 9.70 -9.44 -21.95
N THR A 100 9.21 -10.36 -21.15
CA THR A 100 9.47 -11.80 -21.33
C THR A 100 8.23 -12.61 -21.63
N GLY A 101 7.05 -12.12 -21.27
CA GLY A 101 5.80 -12.86 -21.36
C GLY A 101 5.59 -13.86 -20.23
N MET A 102 6.45 -13.88 -19.24
CA MET A 102 6.30 -14.77 -18.08
C MET A 102 5.04 -14.42 -17.29
N PRO A 103 4.33 -15.42 -16.78
CA PRO A 103 3.29 -15.14 -15.79
C PRO A 103 3.83 -14.29 -14.66
N MET A 104 3.10 -13.26 -14.27
CA MET A 104 3.55 -12.28 -13.31
C MET A 104 2.50 -12.01 -12.24
N ALA A 105 2.93 -11.98 -11.00
CA ALA A 105 2.13 -11.51 -9.89
C ALA A 105 2.60 -10.09 -9.53
N THR A 106 1.68 -9.22 -9.23
CA THR A 106 1.97 -7.84 -8.85
C THR A 106 1.38 -7.53 -7.49
N VAL A 107 2.17 -6.92 -6.65
CA VAL A 107 1.73 -6.40 -5.35
C VAL A 107 2.08 -4.92 -5.31
N ASP A 108 1.07 -4.10 -5.24
CA ASP A 108 1.18 -2.66 -5.17
C ASP A 108 0.63 -2.24 -3.81
N PHE A 109 1.44 -1.59 -3.00
CA PHE A 109 1.04 -1.18 -1.66
C PHE A 109 -0.15 -0.23 -1.68
N ASP A 110 -0.13 0.74 -2.60
CA ASP A 110 -1.19 1.74 -2.66
C ASP A 110 -2.54 1.12 -3.06
N ALA A 111 -2.51 0.18 -4.00
CA ALA A 111 -3.71 -0.56 -4.38
C ALA A 111 -4.22 -1.46 -3.24
N TYR A 112 -3.30 -2.06 -2.49
CA TYR A 112 -3.63 -2.84 -1.30
C TYR A 112 -4.32 -1.95 -0.26
N LEU A 113 -3.78 -0.75 -0.04
CA LEU A 113 -4.30 0.19 0.93
C LEU A 113 -5.71 0.69 0.53
N GLU A 114 -5.94 0.91 -0.75
CA GLU A 114 -7.28 1.28 -1.24
C GLU A 114 -8.31 0.20 -0.90
N LYS A 115 -7.96 -1.05 -1.18
CA LYS A 115 -8.82 -2.18 -0.88
C LYS A 115 -9.04 -2.32 0.63
N TRP A 116 -7.99 -2.11 1.40
CA TRP A 116 -8.08 -2.15 2.87
C TRP A 116 -9.10 -1.11 3.37
N TYR A 117 -9.07 0.10 2.81
CA TYR A 117 -10.03 1.14 3.16
C TYR A 117 -11.46 0.84 2.71
N GLU A 118 -11.62 0.08 1.63
CA GLU A 118 -12.95 -0.38 1.20
C GLU A 118 -13.54 -1.33 2.23
N ASP A 119 -12.71 -2.19 2.79
CA ASP A 119 -13.12 -3.14 3.82
C ASP A 119 -13.27 -2.47 5.20
N HIS A 120 -12.64 -1.32 5.39
CA HIS A 120 -12.64 -0.57 6.64
C HIS A 120 -13.11 0.89 6.44
N PRO A 121 -14.37 1.08 6.06
CA PRO A 121 -14.86 2.41 5.72
C PRO A 121 -14.78 3.43 6.85
N ASP A 122 -14.82 2.98 8.08
CA ASP A 122 -14.71 3.87 9.24
C ASP A 122 -13.30 4.42 9.43
N ALA A 123 -12.30 3.66 9.04
CA ALA A 123 -10.91 4.10 9.07
C ALA A 123 -10.66 5.21 8.04
N LYS A 124 -11.26 5.09 6.87
CA LYS A 124 -11.14 6.10 5.81
C LYS A 124 -11.76 7.43 6.22
N LYS A 125 -12.87 7.40 6.93
CA LYS A 125 -13.52 8.62 7.42
C LYS A 125 -12.64 9.41 8.36
N LYS A 126 -11.82 8.74 9.13
CA LYS A 126 -10.95 9.40 10.07
C LYS A 126 -9.74 10.05 9.38
N GLY A 127 -9.26 9.45 8.29
CA GLY A 127 -8.16 10.02 7.53
C GLY A 127 -8.59 11.15 6.62
N SER A 128 -9.84 11.16 6.22
CA SER A 128 -10.36 12.14 5.31
C SER A 128 -10.60 13.50 5.94
N ALA A 129 -10.64 13.56 7.24
CA ALA A 129 -10.87 14.83 7.93
C ALA A 129 -9.62 15.70 7.93
N ASP A 130 -8.46 15.13 7.72
CA ASP A 130 -7.23 15.87 7.70
C ASP A 130 -6.84 16.34 6.32
N ALA A 131 -7.50 15.87 5.30
CA ALA A 131 -7.13 16.20 3.95
C ALA A 131 -7.83 17.45 3.42
N ASP A 132 -8.75 17.97 4.15
CA ASP A 132 -9.57 19.07 3.66
C ASP A 132 -9.01 20.44 3.98
N GLU A 133 -7.90 20.49 4.67
CA GLU A 133 -7.42 21.77 5.06
C GLU A 133 -6.29 22.27 4.24
N GLY A 134 -6.05 21.74 3.12
CA GLY A 134 -4.95 22.22 2.42
C GLY A 134 -5.22 22.76 1.07
N SER A 135 -6.46 22.81 0.71
CA SER A 135 -6.67 23.06 -0.63
C SER A 135 -7.16 24.38 -0.95
N ALA A 136 -7.03 25.28 -0.08
CA ALA A 136 -7.73 26.44 -0.32
C ALA A 136 -6.97 27.56 -0.81
N ASP A 137 -5.90 27.51 -1.31
CA ASP A 137 -5.30 28.71 -1.68
C ASP A 137 -4.37 28.56 -2.78
N ALA A 138 -4.83 28.00 -3.79
CA ALA A 138 -4.05 28.06 -4.89
C ALA A 138 -4.44 29.12 -5.82
N ASP A 139 -4.95 30.14 -5.34
CA ASP A 139 -5.34 31.11 -6.23
C ASP A 139 -4.53 32.26 -6.14
N ALA A 140 -3.39 32.13 -6.39
CA ALA A 140 -2.65 33.24 -6.48
C ALA A 140 -2.42 33.47 -7.85
N ALA A 141 -3.22 33.92 -8.40
CA ALA A 141 -3.16 34.35 -9.43
C ALA A 141 -2.15 34.99 -10.00
N ASP A 142 -1.50 34.61 -10.62
CA ASP A 142 -0.93 35.21 -11.50
C ASP A 142 -1.40 36.31 -12.14
N LYS A 143 -0.85 37.23 -12.19
CA LYS A 143 -1.06 38.23 -12.91
C LYS A 143 0.09 38.75 -13.34
N ALA A 144 0.71 38.38 -14.11
CA ALA A 144 1.62 39.03 -14.54
C ALA A 144 1.60 39.33 -15.74
N ALA A 145 1.64 40.03 -16.12
CA ALA A 145 1.72 40.45 -17.05
C ALA A 145 2.47 41.01 -17.66
N GLU A 146 2.66 41.22 -18.43
CA GLU A 146 2.94 41.84 -19.31
C GLU A 146 3.66 42.77 -19.38
N ASP A 147 4.15 42.98 -20.15
CA ASP A 147 4.31 43.92 -20.98
C ASP A 147 5.59 44.34 -21.18
N GLY A 148 5.99 44.44 -22.14
CA GLY A 148 7.10 45.01 -22.41
C GLY A 148 7.51 44.95 -23.76
N ALA A 149 6.76 45.30 -24.52
CA ALA A 149 7.09 45.44 -25.78
C ALA A 149 7.80 46.68 -26.01
N LYS A 150 8.87 46.79 -26.48
CA LYS A 150 9.34 47.93 -26.88
C LYS A 150 10.21 47.78 -27.98
N THR A 151 9.86 47.83 -29.00
CA THR A 151 10.27 48.58 -30.12
C THR A 151 11.59 49.14 -30.02
N GLY A 152 12.42 48.64 -30.67
CA GLY A 152 13.64 49.28 -30.94
C GLY A 152 13.75 49.55 -32.37
N ASP A 153 13.53 50.68 -32.65
CA ASP A 153 13.73 51.25 -33.92
C ASP A 153 15.21 51.43 -34.14
N GLY A 154 15.73 50.92 -35.11
CA GLY A 154 17.11 51.12 -35.42
C GLY A 154 17.29 51.42 -36.85
N THR A 155 17.13 52.58 -37.14
CA THR A 155 17.43 53.20 -38.42
C THR A 155 18.90 53.22 -38.64
N SER A 156 19.33 52.76 -39.69
CA SER A 156 20.62 53.14 -40.12
C SER A 156 20.67 53.38 -41.54
N ALA A 157 21.06 54.44 -41.84
CA ALA A 157 21.24 54.88 -43.19
C ALA A 157 22.72 55.05 -43.49
N ALA A 158 22.99 54.90 -44.69
CA ALA A 158 24.14 55.34 -45.44
C ALA A 158 25.18 54.31 -45.71
#